data_1869ee9a2b8331f42ea7725354e6bc15
#
_entry.id   1869ee9a2b8331f42ea7725354e6bc15
#
_cell.length_a   1.000
_cell.length_b   1.000
_cell.length_c   1.000
_cell.angle_alpha   90.00
_cell.angle_beta   90.00
_cell.angle_gamma   90.00
#
_symmetry.space_group_name_H-M   'P 1'
#
loop_
_entity.id
_entity.type
_entity.pdbx_description
1 polymer ?
#
loop_
_entity_poly.entity_id
_entity_poly.type
_entity_poly.pdbx_seq_one_letter_code
_entity_poly.pdbx_strand_id
1 'polypeptide(L)'
;EHVQSVHVGAKKISVDFSIWTRNRNEVKHNLAKIFNRTTPRKLFFSDEPDKYYMAIVVDDIPMVEDVIKRSMGTITFLIPDGVAHSTTYKKFLDYTKDGNKLTFKLKNEGNTNAFPIIKIKHNSENGYIGIANETGAFALGSVEEEDGTIVHRNEVLFDYSKAIAQALEGAPNVAKLNHMPPTYDTELKRMRFDNILGSGKGGEYVAIGKRGTTPGYTEHVGTRTFIINPDSNGEYTLNEHLWWQQIFIATAQDQKGFLKLCVTGIDDEGNDEFLYGIETYKRKNGFETEYNFFALDDDGVGWRFYKQFKFQADRNYHNPFSMNRSRSVEIFREEDKFRIYFNGAHHHVTVPSLKGKKSRKIHLAMGTCSDSSKYINYNLFEKVNFEKMGVSHYNNIVNKYQPGDEVIINFENDTVKTKDIDSLQDMVLGSQPISIPPGESELVINVSKFSSTDPDIELLLEERWL
;
A
#
# COMPACT_ATOMS: atom_id res chain seq x y z
N GLU A 1 -43.48 -44.54 -7.54
CA GLU A 1 -43.59 -43.36 -6.67
C GLU A 1 -42.14 -42.84 -6.40
N HIS A 2 -41.88 -41.61 -6.83
CA HIS A 2 -40.59 -40.98 -6.52
C HIS A 2 -40.76 -40.21 -5.21
N VAL A 3 -40.04 -40.59 -4.15
CA VAL A 3 -39.91 -39.81 -2.95
C VAL A 3 -38.98 -38.60 -3.25
N GLN A 4 -39.52 -37.41 -3.24
CA GLN A 4 -38.75 -36.18 -3.56
C GLN A 4 -37.90 -35.67 -2.37
N SER A 5 -38.33 -35.89 -1.16
CA SER A 5 -37.54 -35.57 0.07
C SER A 5 -38.14 -36.33 1.28
N VAL A 6 -37.28 -36.69 2.21
CA VAL A 6 -37.66 -37.19 3.54
C VAL A 6 -37.25 -36.12 4.56
N HIS A 7 -38.23 -35.62 5.29
CA HIS A 7 -37.96 -34.68 6.39
C HIS A 7 -38.17 -35.39 7.75
N VAL A 8 -37.21 -35.19 8.67
CA VAL A 8 -37.33 -35.61 10.06
C VAL A 8 -38.30 -34.67 10.73
N GLY A 9 -39.44 -35.18 11.17
CA GLY A 9 -40.44 -34.40 11.95
C GLY A 9 -40.10 -34.33 13.43
N ALA A 10 -40.72 -33.37 14.11
CA ALA A 10 -40.64 -33.29 15.55
C ALA A 10 -41.12 -34.60 16.23
N LYS A 11 -40.37 -35.05 17.24
CA LYS A 11 -40.64 -36.28 18.00
C LYS A 11 -41.20 -35.94 19.36
N LYS A 12 -42.16 -36.72 19.85
CA LYS A 12 -42.66 -36.62 21.22
C LYS A 12 -42.20 -37.83 22.04
N ILE A 13 -41.66 -37.57 23.22
CA ILE A 13 -41.28 -38.59 24.22
C ILE A 13 -42.11 -38.37 25.49
N SER A 14 -42.91 -39.36 25.87
CA SER A 14 -43.68 -39.29 27.10
C SER A 14 -42.99 -40.09 28.18
N VAL A 15 -42.87 -39.48 29.33
CA VAL A 15 -42.19 -40.06 30.52
C VAL A 15 -43.19 -40.08 31.69
N ASP A 16 -43.48 -41.24 32.15
CA ASP A 16 -44.31 -41.42 33.32
C ASP A 16 -43.51 -41.24 34.60
N PHE A 17 -44.07 -40.56 35.56
CA PHE A 17 -43.44 -40.33 36.83
C PHE A 17 -44.37 -40.55 38.01
N SER A 18 -43.82 -40.85 39.17
CA SER A 18 -44.57 -40.91 40.39
C SER A 18 -43.90 -40.11 41.49
N ILE A 19 -44.74 -39.43 42.29
CA ILE A 19 -44.27 -38.59 43.41
C ILE A 19 -44.82 -39.17 44.68
N TRP A 20 -43.94 -39.45 45.68
CA TRP A 20 -44.28 -39.95 46.98
C TRP A 20 -44.05 -38.84 48.01
N THR A 21 -45.07 -38.01 48.29
CA THR A 21 -44.99 -36.95 49.30
C THR A 21 -46.34 -36.52 49.79
N ARG A 22 -46.36 -35.97 51.04
CA ARG A 22 -47.51 -35.25 51.58
C ARG A 22 -47.63 -33.83 51.10
N ASN A 23 -46.48 -33.20 50.65
CA ASN A 23 -46.41 -31.79 50.22
C ASN A 23 -46.51 -31.67 48.71
N ARG A 24 -47.60 -32.08 48.12
CA ARG A 24 -47.82 -32.17 46.64
C ARG A 24 -47.78 -30.83 45.95
N ASN A 25 -48.35 -29.79 46.56
CA ASN A 25 -48.39 -28.47 45.98
C ASN A 25 -46.99 -27.85 45.77
N GLU A 26 -46.12 -28.02 46.74
CA GLU A 26 -44.73 -27.59 46.65
C GLU A 26 -44.00 -28.30 45.51
N VAL A 27 -44.18 -29.60 45.37
CA VAL A 27 -43.60 -30.39 44.30
C VAL A 27 -44.16 -29.95 42.92
N LYS A 28 -45.49 -29.69 42.79
CA LYS A 28 -46.10 -29.14 41.58
C LYS A 28 -45.47 -27.82 41.18
N HIS A 29 -45.30 -26.89 42.13
CA HIS A 29 -44.66 -25.61 41.89
C HIS A 29 -43.17 -25.74 41.47
N ASN A 30 -42.47 -26.68 42.08
CA ASN A 30 -41.05 -26.94 41.72
C ASN A 30 -40.92 -27.54 40.34
N LEU A 31 -41.78 -28.50 39.96
CA LEU A 31 -41.83 -29.05 38.62
C LEU A 31 -42.17 -27.97 37.60
N ALA A 32 -43.16 -27.10 37.88
CA ALA A 32 -43.50 -26.00 37.00
C ALA A 32 -42.31 -25.04 36.80
N LYS A 33 -41.50 -24.74 37.81
CA LYS A 33 -40.28 -23.93 37.68
C LYS A 33 -39.22 -24.57 36.77
N ILE A 34 -39.12 -25.91 36.79
CA ILE A 34 -38.14 -26.64 35.96
C ILE A 34 -38.62 -26.72 34.52
N PHE A 35 -39.88 -27.05 34.30
CA PHE A 35 -40.41 -27.43 32.96
C PHE A 35 -41.07 -26.28 32.21
N ASN A 36 -41.51 -25.21 32.86
CA ASN A 36 -42.06 -24.04 32.17
C ASN A 36 -40.95 -23.21 31.54
N ARG A 37 -40.54 -23.61 30.36
CA ARG A 37 -39.49 -23.00 29.58
C ARG A 37 -39.99 -22.68 28.16
N THR A 38 -39.48 -21.62 27.59
CA THR A 38 -39.81 -21.17 26.23
C THR A 38 -38.78 -21.62 25.18
N THR A 39 -37.66 -22.20 25.63
CA THR A 39 -36.58 -22.69 24.75
C THR A 39 -36.24 -24.13 25.07
N PRO A 40 -35.89 -24.95 24.06
CA PRO A 40 -35.45 -26.34 24.30
C PRO A 40 -34.22 -26.40 25.19
N ARG A 41 -34.13 -27.48 25.98
CA ARG A 41 -33.01 -27.80 26.89
C ARG A 41 -32.55 -29.23 26.68
N LYS A 42 -31.31 -29.52 27.04
CA LYS A 42 -30.74 -30.86 26.94
C LYS A 42 -31.46 -31.80 27.92
N LEU A 43 -32.04 -32.85 27.38
CA LEU A 43 -32.67 -33.94 28.07
C LEU A 43 -31.80 -35.20 27.92
N PHE A 44 -31.40 -35.79 29.04
CA PHE A 44 -30.58 -37.00 29.09
C PHE A 44 -31.39 -38.14 29.68
N PHE A 45 -31.18 -39.33 29.13
CA PHE A 45 -31.68 -40.58 29.69
C PHE A 45 -30.53 -41.41 30.24
N SER A 46 -30.74 -42.07 31.38
CA SER A 46 -29.67 -42.83 32.06
C SER A 46 -29.26 -44.11 31.35
N ASP A 47 -30.08 -44.62 30.45
CA ASP A 47 -29.84 -45.79 29.59
C ASP A 47 -29.09 -45.44 28.28
N GLU A 48 -29.05 -44.17 27.93
CA GLU A 48 -28.28 -43.63 26.79
C GLU A 48 -27.41 -42.41 27.22
N PRO A 49 -26.40 -42.59 28.09
CA PRO A 49 -25.68 -41.48 28.71
C PRO A 49 -24.77 -40.73 27.75
N ASP A 50 -24.48 -41.30 26.60
CA ASP A 50 -23.69 -40.73 25.48
C ASP A 50 -24.52 -39.87 24.56
N LYS A 51 -25.83 -39.76 24.77
CA LYS A 51 -26.76 -38.98 23.95
C LYS A 51 -27.57 -37.99 24.77
N TYR A 52 -28.05 -36.95 24.09
CA TYR A 52 -29.04 -35.99 24.62
C TYR A 52 -30.04 -35.60 23.55
N TYR A 53 -31.18 -35.09 23.98
CA TYR A 53 -32.22 -34.54 23.12
C TYR A 53 -32.41 -33.06 23.45
N MET A 54 -32.60 -32.22 22.43
CA MET A 54 -33.02 -30.83 22.61
C MET A 54 -34.53 -30.79 22.79
N ALA A 55 -35.00 -30.77 24.03
CA ALA A 55 -36.39 -30.99 24.39
C ALA A 55 -37.03 -29.78 25.07
N ILE A 56 -38.33 -29.60 24.81
CA ILE A 56 -39.21 -28.66 25.51
C ILE A 56 -40.46 -29.41 25.99
N VAL A 57 -40.92 -29.14 27.20
CA VAL A 57 -42.15 -29.73 27.71
C VAL A 57 -43.34 -29.06 27.03
N VAL A 58 -44.23 -29.87 26.49
CA VAL A 58 -45.49 -29.45 25.85
C VAL A 58 -46.64 -30.15 26.52
N ASP A 59 -47.82 -29.62 26.28
CA ASP A 59 -49.08 -30.09 26.91
C ASP A 59 -49.11 -29.87 28.44
N ASP A 60 -50.25 -29.97 29.02
CA ASP A 60 -50.42 -29.94 30.49
C ASP A 60 -49.87 -31.24 31.09
N ILE A 61 -49.29 -31.15 32.27
CA ILE A 61 -48.81 -32.30 33.02
C ILE A 61 -49.98 -32.81 33.88
N PRO A 62 -50.76 -33.77 33.41
CA PRO A 62 -51.86 -34.30 34.18
C PRO A 62 -51.28 -35.10 35.38
N MET A 63 -51.75 -34.78 36.57
CA MET A 63 -51.38 -35.50 37.77
C MET A 63 -52.63 -36.13 38.39
N VAL A 64 -52.62 -37.43 38.47
CA VAL A 64 -53.68 -38.21 39.09
C VAL A 64 -53.24 -38.64 40.52
N GLU A 65 -54.13 -38.48 41.49
CA GLU A 65 -53.89 -38.92 42.82
C GLU A 65 -54.45 -40.35 42.98
N ASP A 66 -53.57 -41.30 43.25
CA ASP A 66 -53.91 -42.70 43.44
C ASP A 66 -54.14 -43.06 44.92
N VAL A 67 -53.26 -42.62 45.81
CA VAL A 67 -53.35 -42.76 47.22
C VAL A 67 -52.91 -41.53 48.02
N ILE A 68 -53.21 -41.45 49.31
CA ILE A 68 -52.96 -40.24 50.16
C ILE A 68 -51.55 -39.64 50.01
N LYS A 69 -50.52 -40.42 49.67
CA LYS A 69 -49.11 -39.95 49.55
C LYS A 69 -48.53 -40.11 48.16
N ARG A 70 -49.25 -40.62 47.16
CA ARG A 70 -48.77 -40.91 45.84
C ARG A 70 -49.56 -40.11 44.82
N SER A 71 -48.85 -39.49 43.92
CA SER A 71 -49.38 -38.88 42.69
C SER A 71 -48.61 -39.44 41.50
N MET A 72 -49.30 -39.71 40.40
CA MET A 72 -48.74 -40.19 39.18
C MET A 72 -49.04 -39.16 38.06
N GLY A 73 -48.15 -39.02 37.09
CA GLY A 73 -48.34 -38.14 35.97
C GLY A 73 -47.44 -38.52 34.79
N THR A 74 -47.71 -37.90 33.67
CA THR A 74 -46.91 -38.05 32.46
C THR A 74 -46.44 -36.70 32.00
N ILE A 75 -45.15 -36.59 31.70
CA ILE A 75 -44.53 -35.40 31.09
C ILE A 75 -44.26 -35.71 29.64
N THR A 76 -44.79 -34.88 28.73
CA THR A 76 -44.53 -35.00 27.29
C THR A 76 -43.47 -34.00 26.87
N PHE A 77 -42.34 -34.51 26.40
CA PHE A 77 -41.25 -33.74 25.82
C PHE A 77 -41.41 -33.71 24.29
N LEU A 78 -41.41 -32.51 23.71
CA LEU A 78 -41.30 -32.32 22.28
C LEU A 78 -39.81 -32.08 21.96
N ILE A 79 -39.29 -32.84 21.01
CA ILE A 79 -37.97 -32.72 20.40
C ILE A 79 -38.18 -32.10 19.01
N PRO A 80 -37.97 -30.79 18.85
CA PRO A 80 -38.32 -30.08 17.62
C PRO A 80 -37.56 -30.57 16.39
N ASP A 81 -36.30 -30.96 16.53
CA ASP A 81 -35.43 -31.47 15.47
C ASP A 81 -35.58 -33.00 15.27
N GLY A 82 -36.28 -33.67 16.16
CA GLY A 82 -36.63 -35.10 16.07
C GLY A 82 -35.47 -36.07 16.29
N VAL A 83 -34.28 -35.62 16.67
CA VAL A 83 -33.05 -36.43 16.76
C VAL A 83 -32.43 -36.42 18.15
N ALA A 84 -31.70 -37.48 18.46
CA ALA A 84 -30.74 -37.50 19.55
C ALA A 84 -29.37 -37.01 19.05
N HIS A 85 -28.65 -36.27 19.90
CA HIS A 85 -27.33 -35.73 19.66
C HIS A 85 -26.27 -36.43 20.49
N SER A 86 -25.08 -36.60 19.99
CA SER A 86 -23.92 -37.07 20.75
C SER A 86 -23.54 -36.06 21.85
N THR A 87 -23.14 -36.54 23.01
CA THR A 87 -22.60 -35.67 24.07
C THR A 87 -21.20 -35.15 23.77
N THR A 88 -20.51 -35.72 22.76
CA THR A 88 -19.15 -35.40 22.36
C THR A 88 -19.07 -35.15 20.87
N TYR A 89 -18.11 -34.29 20.45
CA TYR A 89 -17.75 -34.12 19.08
C TYR A 89 -16.62 -35.04 18.69
N LYS A 90 -16.77 -35.75 17.55
CA LYS A 90 -15.66 -36.41 16.90
C LYS A 90 -14.79 -35.36 16.21
N LYS A 91 -13.47 -35.51 16.35
CA LYS A 91 -12.47 -34.58 15.81
C LYS A 91 -11.68 -35.26 14.70
N PHE A 92 -11.58 -34.58 13.56
CA PHE A 92 -10.78 -35.01 12.42
C PHE A 92 -9.73 -33.93 12.10
N LEU A 93 -8.47 -34.35 12.06
CA LEU A 93 -7.31 -33.48 11.81
C LEU A 93 -6.53 -33.94 10.58
N ASP A 94 -6.60 -35.25 10.28
CA ASP A 94 -5.80 -35.83 9.23
C ASP A 94 -6.47 -35.68 7.87
N TYR A 95 -5.70 -35.25 6.87
CA TYR A 95 -6.14 -35.12 5.48
C TYR A 95 -5.08 -35.62 4.51
N THR A 96 -5.49 -35.95 3.31
CA THR A 96 -4.60 -36.17 2.17
C THR A 96 -4.57 -34.92 1.30
N LYS A 97 -3.38 -34.56 0.78
CA LYS A 97 -3.18 -33.34 -0.01
C LYS A 97 -2.90 -33.66 -1.47
N ASP A 98 -3.56 -32.91 -2.36
CA ASP A 98 -3.29 -32.88 -3.79
C ASP A 98 -3.35 -31.43 -4.28
N GLY A 99 -2.18 -30.79 -4.49
CA GLY A 99 -2.07 -29.38 -4.79
C GLY A 99 -2.65 -28.50 -3.68
N ASN A 100 -3.68 -27.70 -4.01
CA ASN A 100 -4.42 -26.86 -3.07
C ASN A 100 -5.68 -27.53 -2.50
N LYS A 101 -5.84 -28.82 -2.71
CA LYS A 101 -6.97 -29.65 -2.33
C LYS A 101 -6.62 -30.50 -1.12
N LEU A 102 -7.37 -30.37 -0.03
CA LEU A 102 -7.19 -31.08 1.23
C LEU A 102 -8.41 -31.99 1.44
N THR A 103 -8.25 -33.30 1.43
CA THR A 103 -9.33 -34.28 1.50
C THR A 103 -9.33 -34.98 2.85
N PHE A 104 -10.41 -34.82 3.59
CA PHE A 104 -10.69 -35.48 4.86
C PHE A 104 -11.57 -36.73 4.64
N LYS A 105 -11.22 -37.83 5.27
CA LYS A 105 -12.07 -39.03 5.36
C LYS A 105 -12.81 -39.00 6.67
N LEU A 106 -14.13 -38.93 6.57
CA LEU A 106 -15.02 -38.80 7.71
C LEU A 106 -15.83 -40.08 7.90
N LYS A 107 -16.19 -40.36 9.15
CA LYS A 107 -17.09 -41.47 9.47
C LYS A 107 -18.17 -40.94 10.44
N ASN A 108 -19.42 -40.90 9.97
CA ASN A 108 -20.59 -40.64 10.75
C ASN A 108 -21.23 -41.98 11.20
N GLU A 109 -21.12 -42.32 12.50
CA GLU A 109 -21.72 -43.56 13.06
C GLU A 109 -23.17 -43.35 13.52
N GLY A 110 -23.69 -42.12 13.37
CA GLY A 110 -25.11 -41.83 13.52
C GLY A 110 -25.92 -42.46 12.39
N ASN A 111 -27.26 -42.43 12.53
CA ASN A 111 -28.17 -42.93 11.50
C ASN A 111 -28.90 -41.83 10.71
N THR A 112 -28.49 -40.58 10.91
CA THR A 112 -28.98 -39.43 10.17
C THR A 112 -27.83 -38.46 9.87
N ASN A 113 -28.08 -37.44 9.02
CA ASN A 113 -27.09 -36.44 8.65
C ASN A 113 -26.61 -35.67 9.87
N ALA A 114 -25.29 -35.50 9.96
CA ALA A 114 -24.63 -34.63 10.92
C ALA A 114 -24.09 -33.40 10.21
N PHE A 115 -23.96 -32.27 10.93
CA PHE A 115 -23.52 -30.99 10.36
C PHE A 115 -22.15 -30.62 10.96
N PRO A 116 -21.11 -30.48 10.12
CA PRO A 116 -19.77 -30.24 10.63
C PRO A 116 -19.56 -28.79 11.09
N ILE A 117 -18.67 -28.62 12.10
CA ILE A 117 -18.05 -27.34 12.44
C ILE A 117 -16.62 -27.40 11.94
N ILE A 118 -16.23 -26.48 11.08
CA ILE A 118 -14.90 -26.43 10.47
C ILE A 118 -14.19 -25.19 10.96
N LYS A 119 -13.04 -25.40 11.61
CA LYS A 119 -12.15 -24.31 12.04
C LYS A 119 -10.90 -24.33 11.17
N ILE A 120 -10.55 -23.21 10.58
CA ILE A 120 -9.44 -23.03 9.67
C ILE A 120 -8.58 -21.89 10.19
N LYS A 121 -7.34 -22.18 10.56
CA LYS A 121 -6.36 -21.16 10.93
C LYS A 121 -5.34 -21.04 9.80
N HIS A 122 -5.26 -19.85 9.20
CA HIS A 122 -4.37 -19.60 8.07
C HIS A 122 -2.92 -19.42 8.51
N ASN A 123 -2.00 -20.12 7.85
CA ASN A 123 -0.55 -20.04 8.07
C ASN A 123 0.16 -19.23 6.97
N SER A 124 -0.54 -18.89 5.88
CA SER A 124 -0.11 -18.00 4.81
C SER A 124 -1.31 -17.21 4.28
N GLU A 125 -1.06 -16.24 3.41
CA GLU A 125 -2.15 -15.53 2.74
C GLU A 125 -3.05 -16.49 1.95
N ASN A 126 -4.36 -16.22 2.00
CA ASN A 126 -5.39 -16.97 1.31
C ASN A 126 -6.55 -16.05 0.94
N GLY A 127 -7.15 -16.23 -0.22
CA GLY A 127 -8.32 -15.45 -0.66
C GLY A 127 -9.60 -16.27 -0.72
N TYR A 128 -9.49 -17.60 -0.68
CA TYR A 128 -10.60 -18.52 -0.97
C TYR A 128 -10.62 -19.74 -0.07
N ILE A 129 -11.79 -20.10 0.39
CA ILE A 129 -12.08 -21.37 1.06
C ILE A 129 -13.24 -22.01 0.33
N GLY A 130 -13.01 -23.12 -0.35
CA GLY A 130 -14.05 -23.94 -0.97
C GLY A 130 -14.19 -25.26 -0.24
N ILE A 131 -15.43 -25.68 0.10
CA ILE A 131 -15.73 -26.93 0.81
C ILE A 131 -16.76 -27.70 -0.03
N ALA A 132 -16.52 -28.97 -0.26
CA ALA A 132 -17.44 -29.79 -1.03
C ALA A 132 -17.46 -31.25 -0.56
N ASN A 133 -18.61 -31.87 -0.65
CA ASN A 133 -18.82 -33.30 -0.51
C ASN A 133 -20.01 -33.75 -1.41
N GLU A 134 -20.49 -34.98 -1.24
CA GLU A 134 -21.63 -35.53 -1.97
C GLU A 134 -22.95 -34.81 -1.71
N THR A 135 -23.08 -34.04 -0.61
CA THR A 135 -24.33 -33.34 -0.25
C THR A 135 -24.39 -31.91 -0.78
N GLY A 136 -23.27 -31.30 -1.10
CA GLY A 136 -23.25 -29.94 -1.61
C GLY A 136 -21.88 -29.30 -1.68
N ALA A 137 -21.88 -28.00 -1.95
CA ALA A 137 -20.69 -27.18 -2.01
C ALA A 137 -20.91 -25.81 -1.32
N PHE A 138 -19.91 -25.37 -0.61
CA PHE A 138 -19.91 -24.12 0.11
C PHE A 138 -18.59 -23.38 -0.16
N ALA A 139 -18.62 -22.06 -0.36
CA ALA A 139 -17.41 -21.31 -0.62
C ALA A 139 -17.45 -19.91 0.00
N LEU A 140 -16.28 -19.42 0.41
CA LEU A 140 -16.04 -18.09 0.92
C LEU A 140 -14.91 -17.40 0.16
N GLY A 141 -15.03 -16.09 -0.05
CA GLY A 141 -13.99 -15.25 -0.67
C GLY A 141 -13.92 -15.35 -2.19
N SER A 142 -12.75 -15.07 -2.76
CA SER A 142 -12.48 -15.09 -4.21
C SER A 142 -11.40 -16.10 -4.56
N VAL A 143 -11.62 -16.82 -5.67
CA VAL A 143 -10.64 -17.79 -6.21
C VAL A 143 -9.42 -17.07 -6.79
N GLU A 144 -9.63 -15.87 -7.35
CA GLU A 144 -8.58 -15.06 -7.94
C GLU A 144 -7.83 -14.30 -6.85
N GLU A 145 -6.51 -14.22 -6.99
CA GLU A 145 -5.66 -13.39 -6.16
C GLU A 145 -6.04 -11.92 -6.36
N GLU A 146 -6.14 -11.16 -5.27
CA GLU A 146 -6.25 -9.72 -5.35
C GLU A 146 -4.87 -9.15 -5.68
N ASP A 147 -4.56 -9.10 -6.99
CA ASP A 147 -3.32 -8.56 -7.49
C ASP A 147 -3.12 -7.09 -7.10
N GLY A 148 -1.88 -6.75 -6.83
CA GLY A 148 -1.50 -5.37 -6.58
C GLY A 148 -1.70 -4.47 -7.79
N THR A 149 -1.84 -3.19 -7.55
CA THR A 149 -1.89 -2.16 -8.59
C THR A 149 -0.55 -1.47 -8.73
N ILE A 150 -0.14 -1.21 -9.99
CA ILE A 150 1.01 -0.33 -10.26
C ILE A 150 0.50 1.10 -10.24
N VAL A 151 1.05 1.90 -9.33
CA VAL A 151 0.82 3.35 -9.26
C VAL A 151 2.09 4.10 -9.64
N HIS A 152 1.93 5.18 -10.43
CA HIS A 152 3.04 6.03 -10.81
C HIS A 152 3.08 7.26 -9.90
N ARG A 153 4.22 7.50 -9.25
CA ARG A 153 4.45 8.64 -8.36
C ARG A 153 5.77 9.32 -8.72
N ASN A 154 5.86 10.61 -8.42
CA ASN A 154 7.14 11.29 -8.47
C ASN A 154 7.97 10.95 -7.23
N GLU A 155 9.27 10.77 -7.43
CA GLU A 155 10.22 10.48 -6.37
C GLU A 155 11.30 11.56 -6.34
N VAL A 156 11.49 12.16 -5.16
CA VAL A 156 12.53 13.17 -4.93
C VAL A 156 13.86 12.47 -4.79
N LEU A 157 14.76 12.67 -5.77
CA LEU A 157 16.09 12.06 -5.77
C LEU A 157 17.16 12.98 -5.16
N PHE A 158 16.87 14.29 -5.10
CA PHE A 158 17.79 15.28 -4.60
C PHE A 158 17.03 16.52 -4.10
N ASP A 159 17.09 16.83 -2.80
CA ASP A 159 16.36 17.95 -2.21
C ASP A 159 17.23 18.83 -1.32
N TYR A 160 17.56 20.01 -1.82
CA TYR A 160 18.12 21.12 -1.05
C TYR A 160 17.19 22.34 -1.02
N SER A 161 15.88 22.10 -1.09
CA SER A 161 14.87 23.16 -1.00
C SER A 161 14.79 23.83 0.37
N LYS A 162 15.30 23.15 1.42
CA LYS A 162 15.25 23.64 2.81
C LYS A 162 16.60 24.02 3.39
N ALA A 163 17.72 23.49 2.88
CA ALA A 163 19.04 23.62 3.49
C ALA A 163 20.14 23.82 2.44
N ILE A 164 20.33 25.08 2.01
CA ILE A 164 21.36 25.44 1.04
C ILE A 164 22.78 25.09 1.50
N ALA A 165 23.01 24.89 2.79
CA ALA A 165 24.31 24.46 3.32
C ALA A 165 24.81 23.19 2.63
N GLN A 166 23.92 22.27 2.38
CA GLN A 166 24.22 20.99 1.71
C GLN A 166 24.61 21.17 0.24
N ALA A 167 24.19 22.26 -0.43
CA ALA A 167 24.61 22.56 -1.80
C ALA A 167 26.14 22.76 -1.93
N LEU A 168 26.86 23.01 -0.84
CA LEU A 168 28.31 23.10 -0.82
C LEU A 168 29.03 21.78 -0.57
N GLU A 169 28.29 20.72 -0.24
CA GLU A 169 28.87 19.37 -0.03
C GLU A 169 29.24 18.69 -1.35
N GLY A 170 28.72 19.18 -2.48
CA GLY A 170 29.07 18.66 -3.79
C GLY A 170 30.55 18.87 -4.13
N ALA A 171 31.12 17.96 -4.93
CA ALA A 171 32.53 18.01 -5.33
C ALA A 171 32.88 19.33 -6.02
N PRO A 172 33.90 20.04 -5.55
CA PRO A 172 34.28 21.32 -6.13
C PRO A 172 35.09 21.16 -7.40
N ASN A 173 34.84 22.05 -8.38
CA ASN A 173 35.66 22.25 -9.56
C ASN A 173 35.92 20.99 -10.42
N VAL A 174 34.98 20.04 -10.45
CA VAL A 174 35.03 18.82 -11.27
C VAL A 174 33.90 18.77 -12.31
N ALA A 175 33.20 19.87 -12.51
CA ALA A 175 32.04 19.90 -13.39
C ALA A 175 32.44 19.80 -14.86
N LYS A 176 31.66 19.02 -15.64
CA LYS A 176 31.64 19.10 -17.10
C LYS A 176 30.59 20.11 -17.54
N LEU A 177 31.05 21.20 -18.11
CA LEU A 177 30.21 22.27 -18.63
C LEU A 177 30.07 22.14 -20.15
N ASN A 178 29.15 22.88 -20.74
CA ASN A 178 28.86 22.91 -22.17
C ASN A 178 29.96 23.50 -23.05
N HIS A 179 30.98 24.10 -22.51
CA HIS A 179 32.09 24.71 -23.23
C HIS A 179 33.44 24.38 -22.56
N MET A 180 34.51 24.64 -23.24
CA MET A 180 35.87 24.50 -22.70
C MET A 180 35.92 25.25 -21.36
N PRO A 181 36.39 24.61 -20.32
CA PRO A 181 36.37 25.24 -19.00
C PRO A 181 37.30 26.46 -19.02
N PRO A 182 36.79 27.56 -18.49
CA PRO A 182 37.65 28.63 -17.98
C PRO A 182 38.45 28.08 -16.82
N THR A 183 39.22 28.91 -16.19
CA THR A 183 39.99 28.52 -15.01
C THR A 183 39.07 28.25 -13.80
N TYR A 184 39.10 27.04 -13.25
CA TYR A 184 38.38 26.66 -12.02
C TYR A 184 39.10 27.17 -10.78
N ASP A 185 39.21 28.47 -10.61
CA ASP A 185 39.94 29.13 -9.55
C ASP A 185 39.08 30.01 -8.64
N THR A 186 37.77 30.03 -8.90
CA THR A 186 36.78 30.76 -8.09
C THR A 186 36.25 29.87 -6.96
N GLU A 187 36.20 30.43 -5.76
CA GLU A 187 35.68 29.74 -4.60
C GLU A 187 34.19 30.08 -4.38
N LEU A 188 33.34 29.07 -4.38
CA LEU A 188 31.95 29.21 -3.97
C LEU A 188 31.81 28.96 -2.49
N LYS A 189 31.12 29.87 -1.79
CA LYS A 189 30.89 29.83 -0.35
C LYS A 189 29.42 29.98 0.00
N ARG A 190 29.03 29.42 1.13
CA ARG A 190 27.79 29.80 1.80
C ARG A 190 27.97 31.20 2.40
N MET A 191 27.09 32.10 1.99
CA MET A 191 27.09 33.49 2.48
C MET A 191 25.69 33.85 2.99
N ARG A 192 25.69 34.59 4.11
CA ARG A 192 24.46 35.14 4.68
C ARG A 192 24.32 36.60 4.29
N PHE A 193 23.14 36.96 3.87
CA PHE A 193 22.73 38.32 3.57
C PHE A 193 21.51 38.65 4.44
N ASP A 194 21.59 39.64 5.29
CA ASP A 194 20.49 40.01 6.21
C ASP A 194 19.39 40.83 5.50
N ASN A 195 19.81 41.66 4.52
CA ASN A 195 18.90 42.51 3.76
C ASN A 195 19.44 42.75 2.35
N ILE A 196 18.92 42.04 1.37
CA ILE A 196 19.35 42.18 -0.02
C ILE A 196 18.77 43.45 -0.62
N LEU A 197 19.62 44.41 -0.94
CA LEU A 197 19.26 45.69 -1.60
C LEU A 197 18.11 46.46 -0.93
N GLY A 198 18.00 46.38 0.39
CA GLY A 198 16.92 47.07 1.12
C GLY A 198 15.53 46.43 0.99
N SER A 199 15.44 45.21 0.51
CA SER A 199 14.15 44.50 0.29
C SER A 199 13.47 44.05 1.60
N GLY A 200 14.14 44.16 2.76
CA GLY A 200 13.71 43.56 4.01
C GLY A 200 13.79 42.01 4.03
N LYS A 201 14.32 41.40 2.98
CA LYS A 201 14.49 39.95 2.82
C LYS A 201 15.96 39.60 2.81
N GLY A 202 16.33 38.56 3.54
CA GLY A 202 17.65 37.98 3.61
C GLY A 202 17.58 36.46 3.62
N GLY A 203 18.72 35.82 3.77
CA GLY A 203 18.85 34.37 3.79
C GLY A 203 20.28 33.91 3.66
N GLU A 204 20.46 32.64 3.49
CA GLU A 204 21.74 32.00 3.19
C GLU A 204 21.73 31.50 1.76
N TYR A 205 22.82 31.78 1.07
CA TYR A 205 22.96 31.51 -0.37
C TYR A 205 24.33 30.92 -0.67
N VAL A 206 24.44 30.15 -1.73
CA VAL A 206 25.73 29.88 -2.37
C VAL A 206 26.09 31.11 -3.23
N ALA A 207 27.25 31.66 -3.04
CA ALA A 207 27.75 32.83 -3.74
C ALA A 207 29.25 32.71 -4.03
N ILE A 208 29.76 33.60 -4.87
CA ILE A 208 31.21 33.75 -5.10
C ILE A 208 31.85 34.35 -3.84
N GLY A 209 32.56 33.51 -3.07
CA GLY A 209 33.28 33.93 -1.87
C GLY A 209 34.65 34.56 -2.18
N LYS A 210 35.33 34.00 -3.18
CA LYS A 210 36.61 34.54 -3.66
C LYS A 210 36.66 34.34 -5.19
N ARG A 211 36.84 35.44 -5.90
CA ARG A 211 37.03 35.41 -7.36
C ARG A 211 38.42 34.88 -7.68
N GLY A 212 38.48 34.05 -8.71
CA GLY A 212 39.74 33.63 -9.31
C GLY A 212 40.52 34.79 -9.99
N THR A 213 41.82 34.66 -10.02
CA THR A 213 42.73 35.68 -10.57
C THR A 213 43.86 35.08 -11.39
N THR A 214 43.75 33.85 -11.84
CA THR A 214 44.78 33.17 -12.64
C THR A 214 45.05 33.97 -13.92
N PRO A 215 46.29 34.44 -14.15
CA PRO A 215 46.60 35.25 -15.34
C PRO A 215 46.39 34.50 -16.65
N GLY A 216 46.03 35.26 -17.70
CA GLY A 216 45.81 34.71 -19.05
C GLY A 216 44.41 34.18 -19.29
N TYR A 217 43.51 34.21 -18.31
CA TYR A 217 42.11 33.80 -18.43
C TYR A 217 41.18 34.99 -18.27
N THR A 218 40.12 35.00 -19.06
CA THR A 218 39.05 36.01 -19.01
C THR A 218 37.82 35.54 -18.23
N GLU A 219 37.68 34.23 -18.07
CA GLU A 219 36.61 33.61 -17.30
C GLU A 219 37.17 32.84 -16.14
N HIS A 220 36.60 33.10 -14.96
CA HIS A 220 36.98 32.47 -13.69
C HIS A 220 35.73 31.86 -13.10
N VAL A 221 35.75 30.54 -12.81
CA VAL A 221 34.58 29.77 -12.43
C VAL A 221 34.80 29.02 -11.13
N GLY A 222 33.79 29.00 -10.31
CA GLY A 222 33.65 28.05 -9.21
C GLY A 222 32.47 27.08 -9.50
N THR A 223 32.65 25.81 -9.23
CA THR A 223 31.60 24.81 -9.46
C THR A 223 31.32 23.93 -8.26
N ARG A 224 30.15 23.35 -8.24
CA ARG A 224 29.74 22.24 -7.36
C ARG A 224 29.03 21.18 -8.19
N THR A 225 29.40 19.91 -7.97
CA THR A 225 28.82 18.76 -8.67
C THR A 225 28.13 17.87 -7.68
N PHE A 226 26.88 17.53 -7.97
CA PHE A 226 26.03 16.69 -7.15
C PHE A 226 25.63 15.44 -7.91
N ILE A 227 25.60 14.30 -7.23
CA ILE A 227 25.20 13.02 -7.82
C ILE A 227 23.69 12.89 -7.70
N ILE A 228 23.03 12.49 -8.79
CA ILE A 228 21.64 12.06 -8.80
C ILE A 228 21.62 10.55 -8.55
N ASN A 229 21.03 10.13 -7.44
CA ASN A 229 20.86 8.73 -7.13
C ASN A 229 19.79 8.08 -8.04
N PRO A 230 19.83 6.77 -8.24
CA PRO A 230 18.71 6.05 -8.85
C PRO A 230 17.46 6.14 -7.98
N ASP A 231 16.29 5.86 -8.57
CA ASP A 231 15.02 5.74 -7.85
C ASP A 231 14.96 4.49 -6.97
N SER A 232 13.83 4.28 -6.29
CA SER A 232 13.57 3.12 -5.43
C SER A 232 13.64 1.77 -6.17
N ASN A 233 13.52 1.76 -7.51
CA ASN A 233 13.67 0.58 -8.36
C ASN A 233 15.11 0.38 -8.88
N GLY A 234 16.06 1.24 -8.51
CA GLY A 234 17.44 1.21 -8.99
C GLY A 234 17.67 1.84 -10.37
N GLU A 235 16.66 2.53 -10.92
CA GLU A 235 16.69 3.10 -12.26
C GLU A 235 16.96 4.60 -12.25
N TYR A 236 17.89 5.05 -13.12
CA TYR A 236 18.15 6.47 -13.35
C TYR A 236 17.08 7.11 -14.24
N THR A 237 16.98 8.44 -14.18
CA THR A 237 15.86 9.15 -14.77
C THR A 237 16.04 9.50 -16.24
N LEU A 238 14.93 9.39 -16.99
CA LEU A 238 14.70 9.96 -18.32
C LEU A 238 13.61 11.04 -18.25
N ASN A 239 12.78 10.99 -17.21
CA ASN A 239 11.65 11.89 -17.01
C ASN A 239 11.83 12.59 -15.68
N GLU A 240 12.06 13.88 -15.69
CA GLU A 240 12.52 14.61 -14.52
C GLU A 240 11.95 16.01 -14.40
N HIS A 241 11.86 16.49 -13.19
CA HIS A 241 11.55 17.86 -12.82
C HIS A 241 12.72 18.43 -12.03
N LEU A 242 13.44 19.36 -12.60
CA LEU A 242 14.52 20.11 -11.96
C LEU A 242 14.04 21.53 -11.67
N TRP A 243 14.06 21.90 -10.41
CA TRP A 243 13.65 23.22 -9.96
C TRP A 243 14.71 23.82 -9.04
N TRP A 244 14.94 25.15 -9.20
CA TRP A 244 15.79 25.90 -8.29
C TRP A 244 15.37 27.37 -8.18
N GLN A 245 15.95 28.07 -7.19
CA GLN A 245 15.83 29.51 -7.04
C GLN A 245 17.19 30.19 -7.11
N GLN A 246 17.22 31.32 -7.79
CA GLN A 246 18.43 32.15 -7.92
C GLN A 246 18.09 33.63 -7.81
N ILE A 247 19.06 34.42 -7.38
CA ILE A 247 19.05 35.88 -7.44
C ILE A 247 20.15 36.30 -8.39
N PHE A 248 19.82 37.15 -9.35
CA PHE A 248 20.80 37.64 -10.34
C PHE A 248 20.58 39.13 -10.59
N ILE A 249 21.30 39.97 -9.86
CA ILE A 249 21.14 41.41 -9.88
C ILE A 249 22.51 42.08 -9.98
N ALA A 250 22.72 42.87 -11.06
CA ALA A 250 23.83 43.76 -11.18
C ALA A 250 23.47 45.13 -10.60
N THR A 251 24.36 45.66 -9.74
CA THR A 251 24.19 46.98 -9.15
C THR A 251 24.87 48.10 -9.95
N ALA A 252 25.73 47.74 -10.91
CA ALA A 252 26.36 48.62 -11.87
C ALA A 252 26.40 48.01 -13.25
N GLN A 253 26.37 48.85 -14.29
CA GLN A 253 26.28 48.42 -15.67
C GLN A 253 27.50 47.62 -16.16
N ASP A 254 28.67 47.88 -15.61
CA ASP A 254 29.94 47.24 -15.97
C ASP A 254 30.18 45.90 -15.26
N GLN A 255 29.30 45.49 -14.35
CA GLN A 255 29.37 44.17 -13.73
C GLN A 255 29.01 43.06 -14.72
N LYS A 256 29.80 41.99 -14.76
CA LYS A 256 29.64 40.85 -15.66
C LYS A 256 29.77 39.54 -14.89
N GLY A 257 29.20 38.48 -15.44
CA GLY A 257 29.26 37.16 -14.81
C GLY A 257 28.10 36.27 -15.20
N PHE A 258 28.07 35.07 -14.62
CA PHE A 258 27.06 34.07 -14.95
C PHE A 258 26.75 33.14 -13.78
N LEU A 259 25.59 32.51 -13.91
CA LEU A 259 25.18 31.34 -13.16
C LEU A 259 24.68 30.30 -14.16
N LYS A 260 25.18 29.08 -14.07
CA LYS A 260 24.74 27.95 -14.90
C LYS A 260 24.36 26.77 -14.02
N LEU A 261 23.35 26.06 -14.45
CA LEU A 261 23.04 24.72 -13.96
C LEU A 261 23.04 23.78 -15.14
N CYS A 262 23.93 22.77 -15.10
CA CYS A 262 24.08 21.78 -16.16
C CYS A 262 23.77 20.39 -15.61
N VAL A 263 23.22 19.53 -16.46
CA VAL A 263 22.97 18.12 -16.16
C VAL A 263 23.80 17.26 -17.11
N THR A 264 24.47 16.26 -16.56
CA THR A 264 25.24 15.26 -17.31
C THR A 264 24.69 13.85 -17.11
N GLY A 265 24.86 13.04 -18.14
CA GLY A 265 24.75 11.60 -18.12
C GLY A 265 26.12 10.95 -18.01
N ILE A 266 26.16 9.67 -18.38
CA ILE A 266 27.39 8.89 -18.53
C ILE A 266 27.34 8.26 -19.92
N ASP A 267 28.44 8.40 -20.68
CA ASP A 267 28.62 7.77 -21.98
C ASP A 267 28.95 6.27 -21.86
N ASP A 268 29.08 5.59 -23.00
CA ASP A 268 29.34 4.15 -23.04
C ASP A 268 30.74 3.79 -22.47
N GLU A 269 31.69 4.74 -22.42
CA GLU A 269 33.01 4.58 -21.82
C GLU A 269 33.03 4.89 -20.32
N GLY A 270 31.91 5.33 -19.74
CA GLY A 270 31.80 5.66 -18.34
C GLY A 270 32.20 7.11 -17.97
N ASN A 271 32.41 7.97 -18.96
CA ASN A 271 32.72 9.38 -18.74
C ASN A 271 31.45 10.22 -18.62
N ASP A 272 31.59 11.39 -17.98
CA ASP A 272 30.51 12.37 -17.94
C ASP A 272 30.19 12.91 -19.33
N GLU A 273 28.95 12.73 -19.79
CA GLU A 273 28.42 13.27 -21.04
C GLU A 273 27.50 14.46 -20.72
N PHE A 274 27.78 15.60 -21.35
CA PHE A 274 26.88 16.76 -21.23
C PHE A 274 25.53 16.46 -21.87
N LEU A 275 24.44 16.77 -21.16
CA LEU A 275 23.08 16.60 -21.67
C LEU A 275 22.40 17.94 -21.93
N TYR A 276 22.14 18.73 -20.91
CA TYR A 276 21.46 20.02 -21.02
C TYR A 276 21.78 20.96 -19.87
N GLY A 277 21.41 22.22 -20.02
CA GLY A 277 21.54 23.19 -18.94
C GLY A 277 20.81 24.50 -19.23
N ILE A 278 20.79 25.33 -18.19
CA ILE A 278 20.37 26.73 -18.28
C ILE A 278 21.50 27.62 -17.78
N GLU A 279 21.74 28.70 -18.52
CA GLU A 279 22.62 29.77 -18.08
C GLU A 279 21.88 31.10 -17.97
N THR A 280 22.20 31.84 -16.94
CA THR A 280 21.90 33.26 -16.78
C THR A 280 23.23 33.98 -16.94
N TYR A 281 23.39 34.74 -18.02
CA TYR A 281 24.71 35.25 -18.42
C TYR A 281 24.66 36.72 -18.80
N LYS A 282 25.46 37.55 -18.14
CA LYS A 282 25.64 38.97 -18.44
C LYS A 282 27.06 39.20 -18.96
N ARG A 283 27.18 39.39 -20.28
CA ARG A 283 28.44 39.47 -21.02
C ARG A 283 28.90 40.92 -21.31
N LYS A 284 27.96 41.87 -21.38
CA LYS A 284 28.16 43.22 -21.89
C LYS A 284 27.89 44.28 -20.84
N ASN A 285 28.34 45.51 -21.09
CA ASN A 285 27.95 46.69 -20.32
C ASN A 285 26.44 46.98 -20.53
N GLY A 286 25.80 47.65 -19.56
CA GLY A 286 24.36 47.77 -19.46
C GLY A 286 23.78 46.71 -18.52
N PHE A 287 22.46 46.58 -18.48
CA PHE A 287 21.78 45.57 -17.64
C PHE A 287 21.23 44.39 -18.44
N GLU A 288 21.31 44.45 -19.79
CA GLU A 288 20.86 43.34 -20.64
C GLU A 288 21.60 42.05 -20.25
N THR A 289 20.84 41.00 -19.99
CA THR A 289 21.28 39.71 -19.54
C THR A 289 20.56 38.63 -20.32
N GLU A 290 21.27 37.58 -20.67
CA GLU A 290 20.76 36.43 -21.42
C GLU A 290 20.27 35.35 -20.42
N TYR A 291 19.21 34.67 -20.79
CA TYR A 291 18.74 33.45 -20.14
C TYR A 291 18.58 32.41 -21.24
N ASN A 292 19.46 31.41 -21.26
CA ASN A 292 19.58 30.50 -22.37
C ASN A 292 19.39 29.05 -21.90
N PHE A 293 18.53 28.32 -22.58
CA PHE A 293 18.49 26.86 -22.49
C PHE A 293 19.36 26.30 -23.62
N PHE A 294 20.29 25.45 -23.28
CA PHE A 294 21.21 24.79 -24.19
C PHE A 294 21.26 23.29 -23.86
N ALA A 295 21.49 22.49 -24.89
CA ALA A 295 21.53 21.05 -24.76
C ALA A 295 22.48 20.45 -25.80
N LEU A 296 22.73 19.15 -25.68
CA LEU A 296 23.49 18.36 -26.62
C LEU A 296 22.97 18.60 -28.04
N ASP A 297 23.87 18.81 -28.98
CA ASP A 297 23.52 19.06 -30.37
C ASP A 297 23.02 17.79 -31.05
N ASP A 298 22.44 17.94 -32.24
CA ASP A 298 21.85 16.82 -33.01
C ASP A 298 22.88 15.77 -33.42
N ASP A 299 24.15 16.15 -33.53
CA ASP A 299 25.28 15.25 -33.81
C ASP A 299 25.71 14.42 -32.57
N GLY A 300 25.19 14.72 -31.38
CA GLY A 300 25.52 14.05 -30.14
C GLY A 300 26.91 14.36 -29.56
N VAL A 301 27.63 15.32 -30.10
CA VAL A 301 29.02 15.67 -29.72
C VAL A 301 29.11 17.08 -29.13
N GLY A 302 28.50 18.03 -29.83
CA GLY A 302 28.52 19.45 -29.47
C GLY A 302 27.33 19.84 -28.58
N TRP A 303 27.13 21.13 -28.51
CA TRP A 303 25.97 21.70 -27.82
C TRP A 303 25.50 22.95 -28.59
N ARG A 304 24.21 23.31 -28.44
CA ARG A 304 23.66 24.55 -28.99
C ARG A 304 22.57 25.14 -28.07
N PHE A 305 22.28 26.44 -28.36
CA PHE A 305 21.13 27.09 -27.73
C PHE A 305 19.84 26.71 -28.49
N TYR A 306 18.89 26.13 -27.73
CA TYR A 306 17.57 25.82 -28.25
C TYR A 306 16.54 26.90 -27.93
N LYS A 307 16.73 27.62 -26.80
CA LYS A 307 15.95 28.81 -26.46
C LYS A 307 16.84 29.88 -25.83
N GLN A 308 16.62 31.11 -26.27
CA GLN A 308 17.35 32.26 -25.77
C GLN A 308 16.36 33.37 -25.42
N PHE A 309 16.50 33.93 -24.25
CA PHE A 309 15.69 35.04 -23.73
C PHE A 309 16.61 36.14 -23.22
N LYS A 310 16.05 37.35 -23.14
CA LYS A 310 16.76 38.49 -22.59
C LYS A 310 15.92 39.18 -21.51
N PHE A 311 16.59 39.71 -20.51
CA PHE A 311 15.98 40.50 -19.45
C PHE A 311 16.98 41.58 -18.95
N GLN A 312 16.50 42.49 -18.11
CA GLN A 312 17.38 43.48 -17.48
C GLN A 312 17.73 43.00 -16.05
N ALA A 313 19.01 42.74 -15.78
CA ALA A 313 19.45 42.24 -14.46
C ALA A 313 19.61 43.40 -13.45
N ASP A 314 18.75 44.37 -13.44
CA ASP A 314 18.69 45.42 -12.42
C ASP A 314 17.84 44.99 -11.22
N ARG A 315 17.62 45.90 -10.25
CA ARG A 315 16.81 45.60 -9.05
C ARG A 315 15.31 45.71 -9.25
N ASN A 316 14.85 46.06 -10.45
CA ASN A 316 13.45 46.35 -10.71
C ASN A 316 12.60 45.07 -10.84
N TYR A 317 11.28 45.26 -10.76
CA TYR A 317 10.29 44.15 -10.80
C TYR A 317 10.31 43.33 -12.12
N HIS A 318 10.69 43.93 -13.23
CA HIS A 318 10.77 43.23 -14.51
C HIS A 318 11.95 42.24 -14.60
N ASN A 319 12.89 42.29 -13.66
CA ASN A 319 13.91 41.25 -13.52
C ASN A 319 13.27 40.00 -12.88
N PRO A 320 13.17 38.85 -13.58
CA PRO A 320 12.56 37.64 -13.03
C PRO A 320 13.29 37.07 -11.82
N PHE A 321 14.56 37.45 -11.64
CA PHE A 321 15.44 37.00 -10.55
C PHE A 321 15.69 38.10 -9.52
N SER A 322 14.84 39.11 -9.45
CA SER A 322 14.87 40.14 -8.40
C SER A 322 14.17 39.66 -7.12
N MET A 323 14.45 40.37 -6.00
CA MET A 323 13.90 40.01 -4.68
C MET A 323 12.36 40.02 -4.59
N ASN A 324 11.68 40.73 -5.48
CA ASN A 324 10.24 40.87 -5.54
C ASN A 324 9.53 39.88 -6.47
N ARG A 325 10.28 38.92 -7.03
CA ARG A 325 9.78 37.89 -7.94
C ARG A 325 9.92 36.49 -7.32
N SER A 326 9.39 35.48 -8.00
CA SER A 326 9.52 34.05 -7.59
C SER A 326 10.96 33.57 -7.61
N ARG A 327 11.76 34.14 -8.53
CA ARG A 327 13.19 33.79 -8.74
C ARG A 327 13.41 32.33 -9.13
N SER A 328 12.32 31.65 -9.51
CA SER A 328 12.34 30.22 -9.84
C SER A 328 12.77 29.99 -11.26
N VAL A 329 13.55 28.95 -11.44
CA VAL A 329 13.85 28.29 -12.69
C VAL A 329 13.30 26.87 -12.63
N GLU A 330 12.72 26.39 -13.70
CA GLU A 330 12.05 25.10 -13.73
C GLU A 330 12.24 24.46 -15.10
N ILE A 331 12.64 23.20 -15.09
CA ILE A 331 12.77 22.35 -16.27
C ILE A 331 12.01 21.06 -16.00
N PHE A 332 11.06 20.76 -16.87
CA PHE A 332 10.50 19.41 -17.00
C PHE A 332 11.13 18.77 -18.22
N ARG A 333 11.55 17.52 -18.07
CA ARG A 333 12.04 16.69 -19.16
C ARG A 333 11.26 15.39 -19.22
N GLU A 334 10.80 15.03 -20.42
CA GLU A 334 10.21 13.74 -20.76
C GLU A 334 11.00 13.19 -21.94
N GLU A 335 12.01 12.36 -21.66
CA GLU A 335 13.02 11.88 -22.62
C GLU A 335 13.71 13.01 -23.39
N ASP A 336 13.29 13.26 -24.63
CA ASP A 336 13.80 14.28 -25.53
C ASP A 336 12.99 15.58 -25.54
N LYS A 337 11.87 15.63 -24.81
CA LYS A 337 10.96 16.77 -24.75
C LYS A 337 11.18 17.57 -23.48
N PHE A 338 11.30 18.88 -23.63
CA PHE A 338 11.53 19.80 -22.52
C PHE A 338 10.44 20.86 -22.44
N ARG A 339 10.09 21.23 -21.21
CA ARG A 339 9.26 22.36 -20.86
C ARG A 339 10.03 23.24 -19.89
N ILE A 340 10.39 24.44 -20.31
CA ILE A 340 11.28 25.37 -19.61
C ILE A 340 10.47 26.57 -19.15
N TYR A 341 10.55 26.89 -17.87
CA TYR A 341 9.90 28.07 -17.31
C TYR A 341 10.78 29.30 -17.43
N PHE A 342 10.23 30.39 -17.96
CA PHE A 342 10.85 31.70 -17.95
C PHE A 342 9.82 32.80 -17.78
N ASN A 343 9.98 33.65 -16.76
CA ASN A 343 9.23 34.88 -16.52
C ASN A 343 7.68 34.75 -16.64
N GLY A 344 7.11 33.68 -16.08
CA GLY A 344 5.67 33.47 -16.06
C GLY A 344 5.13 32.56 -17.17
N ALA A 345 5.97 32.08 -18.09
CA ALA A 345 5.56 31.21 -19.17
C ALA A 345 6.43 29.95 -19.28
N HIS A 346 5.81 28.87 -19.75
CA HIS A 346 6.51 27.63 -20.12
C HIS A 346 6.75 27.59 -21.63
N HIS A 347 7.94 27.18 -22.03
CA HIS A 347 8.38 27.07 -23.41
C HIS A 347 8.78 25.65 -23.73
N HIS A 348 8.24 25.10 -24.82
CA HIS A 348 8.51 23.73 -25.22
C HIS A 348 9.67 23.65 -26.20
N VAL A 349 10.50 22.61 -26.04
CA VAL A 349 11.66 22.30 -26.87
C VAL A 349 11.76 20.80 -27.03
N THR A 350 12.16 20.33 -28.21
CA THR A 350 12.54 18.92 -28.42
C THR A 350 14.03 18.86 -28.76
N VAL A 351 14.75 17.93 -28.11
CA VAL A 351 16.19 17.69 -28.27
C VAL A 351 16.39 16.21 -28.61
N PRO A 352 16.29 15.79 -29.88
CA PRO A 352 16.26 14.36 -30.24
C PRO A 352 17.50 13.58 -29.81
N SER A 353 18.65 14.23 -29.74
CA SER A 353 19.93 13.64 -29.28
C SER A 353 19.90 13.17 -27.80
N LEU A 354 18.93 13.61 -27.03
CA LEU A 354 18.79 13.22 -25.60
C LEU A 354 17.87 12.02 -25.36
N LYS A 355 17.29 11.47 -26.43
CA LYS A 355 16.42 10.29 -26.29
C LYS A 355 17.19 9.11 -25.71
N GLY A 356 16.68 8.52 -24.61
CA GLY A 356 17.31 7.40 -23.91
C GLY A 356 18.50 7.74 -23.02
N LYS A 357 18.99 9.00 -23.03
CA LYS A 357 20.13 9.41 -22.19
C LYS A 357 19.68 9.76 -20.78
N LYS A 358 20.18 9.00 -19.79
CA LYS A 358 19.78 9.11 -18.37
C LYS A 358 20.62 10.19 -17.65
N SER A 359 19.94 11.05 -16.87
CA SER A 359 20.60 12.06 -16.02
C SER A 359 21.29 11.40 -14.81
N ARG A 360 22.52 11.85 -14.50
CA ARG A 360 23.39 11.27 -13.47
C ARG A 360 23.95 12.30 -12.50
N LYS A 361 24.23 13.53 -12.95
CA LYS A 361 24.86 14.58 -12.13
C LYS A 361 24.26 15.94 -12.45
N ILE A 362 24.25 16.81 -11.45
CA ILE A 362 23.91 18.23 -11.58
C ILE A 362 25.17 19.04 -11.27
N HIS A 363 25.47 20.02 -12.10
CA HIS A 363 26.61 20.90 -11.96
C HIS A 363 26.14 22.35 -11.82
N LEU A 364 26.35 22.93 -10.64
CA LEU A 364 26.24 24.39 -10.42
C LEU A 364 27.57 25.05 -10.79
N ALA A 365 27.52 26.07 -11.62
CA ALA A 365 28.67 26.90 -11.95
C ALA A 365 28.33 28.37 -11.78
N MET A 366 29.20 29.12 -11.15
CA MET A 366 29.09 30.57 -10.97
C MET A 366 30.44 31.21 -11.24
N GLY A 367 30.43 32.30 -12.00
CA GLY A 367 31.69 32.86 -12.41
C GLY A 367 31.63 34.29 -12.95
N THR A 368 32.77 34.74 -13.33
CA THR A 368 33.00 36.07 -13.99
C THR A 368 33.36 35.87 -15.43
N CYS A 369 33.08 36.84 -16.25
CA CYS A 369 33.49 36.83 -17.66
C CYS A 369 34.13 38.15 -18.06
N SER A 370 34.94 38.14 -19.13
CA SER A 370 35.66 39.30 -19.69
C SER A 370 36.50 39.92 -18.60
N ASP A 371 37.70 39.81 -18.53
CA ASP A 371 38.70 40.40 -17.65
C ASP A 371 38.24 41.52 -16.66
N SER A 372 36.96 41.49 -16.28
CA SER A 372 36.31 42.48 -15.46
C SER A 372 36.66 42.25 -13.99
N SER A 373 37.30 43.22 -13.39
CA SER A 373 37.45 43.25 -11.91
C SER A 373 36.08 43.38 -11.20
N LYS A 374 35.02 43.71 -11.95
CA LYS A 374 33.69 43.96 -11.47
C LYS A 374 32.76 42.78 -11.84
N TYR A 375 32.47 41.95 -10.86
CA TYR A 375 31.56 40.85 -11.01
C TYR A 375 30.18 41.20 -10.39
N ILE A 376 29.14 40.40 -10.73
CA ILE A 376 27.79 40.63 -10.26
C ILE A 376 27.71 40.35 -8.77
N ASN A 377 27.40 41.37 -7.96
CA ASN A 377 27.41 41.30 -6.50
C ASN A 377 26.34 40.37 -5.95
N TYR A 378 25.17 40.31 -6.60
CA TYR A 378 24.07 39.44 -6.21
C TYR A 378 23.86 38.37 -7.25
N ASN A 379 24.85 37.53 -7.42
CA ASN A 379 24.78 36.26 -8.14
C ASN A 379 24.70 35.18 -7.08
N LEU A 380 23.46 34.77 -6.73
CA LEU A 380 23.20 33.96 -5.56
C LEU A 380 22.34 32.75 -5.96
N PHE A 381 22.73 31.57 -5.48
CA PHE A 381 21.96 30.33 -5.66
C PHE A 381 21.32 29.98 -4.32
N GLU A 382 19.97 29.72 -4.33
CA GLU A 382 19.22 29.63 -3.10
C GLU A 382 18.80 28.21 -2.75
N LYS A 383 18.16 27.53 -3.67
CA LYS A 383 17.54 26.22 -3.43
C LYS A 383 17.57 25.39 -4.69
N VAL A 384 17.53 24.08 -4.54
CA VAL A 384 17.39 23.16 -5.68
C VAL A 384 16.62 21.90 -5.26
N ASN A 385 15.78 21.41 -6.17
CA ASN A 385 15.06 20.14 -6.04
C ASN A 385 15.12 19.40 -7.38
N PHE A 386 15.26 18.09 -7.30
CA PHE A 386 15.26 17.22 -8.46
C PHE A 386 14.41 15.98 -8.20
N GLU A 387 13.40 15.79 -9.02
CA GLU A 387 12.45 14.71 -8.94
C GLU A 387 12.47 13.84 -10.19
N LYS A 388 12.44 12.53 -10.03
CA LYS A 388 12.09 11.62 -11.13
C LYS A 388 10.58 11.51 -11.22
N MET A 389 10.04 11.70 -12.41
CA MET A 389 8.61 11.61 -12.68
C MET A 389 8.20 10.20 -13.08
N GLY A 390 7.01 9.77 -12.62
CA GLY A 390 6.37 8.53 -13.07
C GLY A 390 7.06 7.25 -12.61
N VAL A 391 7.67 7.22 -11.43
CA VAL A 391 8.25 6.01 -10.84
C VAL A 391 7.14 5.02 -10.51
N SER A 392 7.31 3.79 -11.01
CA SER A 392 6.35 2.72 -10.77
C SER A 392 6.51 2.14 -9.36
N HIS A 393 5.44 2.16 -8.58
CA HIS A 393 5.37 1.53 -7.28
C HIS A 393 4.32 0.43 -7.31
N TYR A 394 4.70 -0.77 -6.89
CA TYR A 394 3.77 -1.85 -6.73
C TYR A 394 3.05 -1.70 -5.38
N ASN A 395 1.72 -1.55 -5.44
CA ASN A 395 0.86 -1.47 -4.28
C ASN A 395 0.22 -2.85 -4.10
N ASN A 396 0.74 -3.66 -3.19
CA ASN A 396 0.17 -4.98 -2.90
C ASN A 396 -1.21 -4.79 -2.23
N ILE A 397 -2.25 -5.36 -2.82
CA ILE A 397 -3.57 -5.48 -2.20
C ILE A 397 -3.55 -6.75 -1.37
N VAL A 398 -3.80 -6.59 -0.08
CA VAL A 398 -3.76 -7.68 0.87
C VAL A 398 -4.93 -8.62 0.64
N ASN A 399 -4.66 -9.91 0.45
CA ASN A 399 -5.69 -10.94 0.30
C ASN A 399 -6.55 -11.07 1.57
N LYS A 400 -7.74 -11.65 1.43
CA LYS A 400 -8.78 -11.66 2.46
C LYS A 400 -8.35 -12.24 3.79
N TYR A 401 -7.65 -13.37 3.76
CA TYR A 401 -7.19 -14.08 4.96
C TYR A 401 -5.67 -13.96 5.07
N GLN A 402 -5.21 -13.51 6.23
CA GLN A 402 -3.80 -13.32 6.55
C GLN A 402 -3.27 -14.43 7.45
N PRO A 403 -1.94 -14.65 7.51
CA PRO A 403 -1.36 -15.56 8.48
C PRO A 403 -1.81 -15.27 9.90
N GLY A 404 -2.33 -16.29 10.59
CA GLY A 404 -2.88 -16.20 11.94
C GLY A 404 -4.39 -15.96 12.01
N ASP A 405 -5.05 -15.66 10.89
CA ASP A 405 -6.51 -15.48 10.85
C ASP A 405 -7.21 -16.82 11.03
N GLU A 406 -8.24 -16.82 11.86
CA GLU A 406 -9.10 -17.99 12.11
C GLU A 406 -10.46 -17.77 11.47
N VAL A 407 -10.93 -18.77 10.72
CA VAL A 407 -12.27 -18.86 10.16
C VAL A 407 -13.00 -20.04 10.75
N ILE A 408 -14.18 -19.81 11.32
CA ILE A 408 -15.05 -20.84 11.88
C ILE A 408 -16.31 -20.89 11.04
N ILE A 409 -16.56 -22.03 10.38
CA ILE A 409 -17.75 -22.31 9.60
C ILE A 409 -18.56 -23.35 10.39
N ASN A 410 -19.72 -22.99 10.84
CA ASN A 410 -20.59 -23.86 11.61
C ASN A 410 -21.90 -24.15 10.86
N PHE A 411 -22.02 -25.36 10.31
CA PHE A 411 -23.19 -25.82 9.57
C PHE A 411 -24.31 -26.32 10.48
N GLU A 412 -24.11 -26.39 11.80
CA GLU A 412 -25.21 -26.72 12.75
C GLU A 412 -26.18 -25.54 12.93
N ASN A 413 -25.67 -24.31 12.81
CA ASN A 413 -26.44 -23.08 13.00
C ASN A 413 -26.27 -22.06 11.86
N ASP A 414 -25.68 -22.48 10.73
CA ASP A 414 -25.47 -21.69 9.52
C ASP A 414 -24.73 -20.37 9.77
N THR A 415 -23.67 -20.40 10.60
CA THR A 415 -22.86 -19.23 10.90
C THR A 415 -21.44 -19.35 10.36
N VAL A 416 -20.91 -18.21 9.93
CA VAL A 416 -19.50 -18.05 9.54
C VAL A 416 -18.90 -16.92 10.35
N LYS A 417 -17.75 -17.16 10.96
CA LYS A 417 -17.00 -16.14 11.70
C LYS A 417 -15.57 -16.08 11.21
N THR A 418 -15.09 -14.87 10.98
CA THR A 418 -13.67 -14.59 10.72
C THR A 418 -13.16 -13.68 11.83
N LYS A 419 -12.13 -14.11 12.58
CA LYS A 419 -11.62 -13.36 13.76
C LYS A 419 -12.72 -13.04 14.78
N ASP A 420 -13.60 -13.99 15.06
CA ASP A 420 -14.77 -13.85 15.93
C ASP A 420 -15.86 -12.85 15.45
N ILE A 421 -15.75 -12.30 14.24
CA ILE A 421 -16.73 -11.40 13.63
C ILE A 421 -17.58 -12.19 12.64
N ASP A 422 -18.89 -12.00 12.68
CA ASP A 422 -19.81 -12.61 11.72
C ASP A 422 -19.46 -12.17 10.28
N SER A 423 -19.20 -13.14 9.39
CA SER A 423 -18.71 -12.92 8.03
C SER A 423 -19.47 -13.75 6.98
N LEU A 424 -20.75 -14.03 7.21
CA LEU A 424 -21.60 -14.77 6.27
C LEU A 424 -21.77 -14.03 4.93
N GLN A 425 -21.62 -12.70 4.89
CA GLN A 425 -21.61 -11.88 3.67
C GLN A 425 -20.48 -12.26 2.69
N ASP A 426 -19.47 -12.99 3.15
CA ASP A 426 -18.35 -13.44 2.35
C ASP A 426 -18.63 -14.71 1.56
N MET A 427 -19.82 -15.27 1.79
CA MET A 427 -20.28 -16.47 1.10
C MET A 427 -20.48 -16.23 -0.40
N VAL A 428 -19.92 -17.11 -1.19
CA VAL A 428 -20.08 -17.09 -2.65
C VAL A 428 -21.52 -17.45 -3.03
N LEU A 429 -22.10 -16.71 -3.95
CA LEU A 429 -23.47 -16.94 -4.41
C LEU A 429 -23.64 -18.37 -4.98
N GLY A 430 -24.64 -19.08 -4.51
CA GLY A 430 -24.90 -20.48 -4.86
C GLY A 430 -24.34 -21.51 -3.87
N SER A 431 -23.63 -21.07 -2.84
CA SER A 431 -23.20 -21.94 -1.73
C SER A 431 -24.41 -22.53 -0.99
N GLN A 432 -24.26 -23.76 -0.56
CA GLN A 432 -25.28 -24.48 0.23
C GLN A 432 -24.64 -25.09 1.50
N PRO A 433 -25.38 -25.16 2.62
CA PRO A 433 -24.91 -25.87 3.79
C PRO A 433 -24.56 -27.32 3.48
N ILE A 434 -23.49 -27.80 4.12
CA ILE A 434 -22.98 -29.16 3.94
C ILE A 434 -23.41 -30.03 5.10
N SER A 435 -23.82 -31.26 4.84
CA SER A 435 -24.06 -32.29 5.82
C SER A 435 -23.20 -33.53 5.55
N ILE A 436 -22.96 -34.32 6.59
CA ILE A 436 -22.24 -35.61 6.50
C ILE A 436 -23.24 -36.74 6.69
N PRO A 437 -23.55 -37.49 5.63
CA PRO A 437 -24.48 -38.60 5.73
C PRO A 437 -23.92 -39.74 6.60
N PRO A 438 -24.79 -40.68 7.03
CA PRO A 438 -24.36 -41.88 7.77
C PRO A 438 -23.37 -42.72 6.96
N GLY A 439 -22.33 -43.24 7.63
CA GLY A 439 -21.30 -44.04 7.02
C GLY A 439 -20.02 -43.27 6.72
N GLU A 440 -19.28 -43.72 5.71
CA GLU A 440 -18.03 -43.09 5.29
C GLU A 440 -18.30 -42.01 4.23
N SER A 441 -17.67 -40.86 4.37
CA SER A 441 -17.77 -39.71 3.47
C SER A 441 -16.40 -39.08 3.25
N GLU A 442 -16.23 -38.43 2.12
CA GLU A 442 -15.07 -37.55 1.87
C GLU A 442 -15.51 -36.10 1.86
N LEU A 443 -14.80 -35.23 2.59
CA LEU A 443 -14.98 -33.80 2.55
C LEU A 443 -13.70 -33.16 2.03
N VAL A 444 -13.86 -32.35 1.00
CA VAL A 444 -12.76 -31.68 0.31
C VAL A 444 -12.76 -30.21 0.68
N ILE A 445 -11.61 -29.70 1.14
CA ILE A 445 -11.38 -28.27 1.37
C ILE A 445 -10.35 -27.79 0.36
N ASN A 446 -10.71 -26.75 -0.39
CA ASN A 446 -9.81 -26.09 -1.34
C ASN A 446 -9.41 -24.72 -0.79
N VAL A 447 -8.12 -24.40 -0.90
CA VAL A 447 -7.56 -23.08 -0.61
C VAL A 447 -7.04 -22.44 -1.88
N SER A 448 -6.67 -21.14 -1.85
CA SER A 448 -6.11 -20.44 -3.00
C SER A 448 -4.81 -21.11 -3.49
N LYS A 449 -4.57 -21.09 -4.79
CA LYS A 449 -3.36 -21.67 -5.41
C LYS A 449 -2.08 -20.94 -4.99
N PHE A 450 -2.20 -19.66 -4.63
CA PHE A 450 -1.07 -18.84 -4.17
C PHE A 450 -0.77 -19.00 -2.68
N SER A 451 -1.63 -19.71 -1.93
CA SER A 451 -1.37 -20.03 -0.51
C SER A 451 -0.11 -20.90 -0.40
N SER A 452 0.93 -20.36 0.21
CA SER A 452 2.26 -21.02 0.24
C SER A 452 2.40 -22.08 1.32
N THR A 453 1.56 -22.02 2.37
CA THR A 453 1.58 -22.92 3.52
C THR A 453 0.16 -23.34 3.85
N ASP A 454 -0.04 -24.66 4.07
CA ASP A 454 -1.36 -25.18 4.41
C ASP A 454 -1.88 -24.58 5.71
N PRO A 455 -3.19 -24.30 5.79
CA PRO A 455 -3.82 -23.91 7.04
C PRO A 455 -3.91 -25.10 8.01
N ASP A 456 -3.95 -24.79 9.30
CA ASP A 456 -4.35 -25.78 10.31
C ASP A 456 -5.88 -25.91 10.30
N ILE A 457 -6.37 -27.12 10.09
CA ILE A 457 -7.79 -27.39 9.97
C ILE A 457 -8.23 -28.37 11.06
N GLU A 458 -9.28 -27.98 11.78
CA GLU A 458 -9.96 -28.83 12.73
C GLU A 458 -11.42 -28.98 12.31
N LEU A 459 -11.84 -30.23 12.05
CA LEU A 459 -13.21 -30.55 11.71
C LEU A 459 -13.84 -31.29 12.90
N LEU A 460 -14.99 -30.78 13.37
CA LEU A 460 -15.78 -31.32 14.50
C LEU A 460 -17.09 -31.80 13.97
N LEU A 461 -17.51 -33.00 14.37
CA LEU A 461 -18.76 -33.61 13.96
C LEU A 461 -19.54 -34.13 15.19
N GLU A 462 -20.72 -33.60 15.42
CA GLU A 462 -21.69 -34.13 16.39
C GLU A 462 -22.61 -35.13 15.67
N GLU A 463 -22.47 -36.39 16.03
CA GLU A 463 -23.29 -37.43 15.45
C GLU A 463 -24.74 -37.35 15.95
N ARG A 464 -25.68 -37.82 15.10
CA ARG A 464 -27.13 -37.70 15.35
C ARG A 464 -27.83 -39.01 15.05
N TRP A 465 -28.88 -39.31 15.82
CA TRP A 465 -29.71 -40.52 15.69
C TRP A 465 -31.19 -40.16 15.68
N LEU A 466 -31.94 -40.88 14.83
CA LEU A 466 -33.41 -40.81 14.74
C LEU A 466 -34.07 -41.55 15.90
#